data_e2e28812d81507d9534f07962dd8cd93
#
_entry.id   e2e28812d81507d9534f07962dd8cd93
#
_cell.length_a   1.000
_cell.length_b   1.000
_cell.length_c   1.000
_cell.angle_alpha   90.00
_cell.angle_beta   90.00
_cell.angle_gamma   90.00
#
_symmetry.space_group_name_H-M   'P 1'
#
loop_
_entity.id
_entity.type
_entity.pdbx_description
1 polymer ?
#
loop_
_entity_poly.entity_id
_entity_poly.type
_entity_poly.pdbx_seq_one_letter_code
_entity_poly.pdbx_strand_id
1 'polypeptide(L)'
;DLIEEIARIYGYNNLPISLPAQALGMASISEAETPVMRLKHYLVDQDIQEIITYSFVDPEIQAILGDGTAGVRLANPITSNLAEMRRSLLPGLVEAIRHNVNRQAPRVRLFETGQCFIPQIDELDQSERIGVAIYGQSTPLHFSIDRLVDFFDLKGILNGLSMINGGGELIWSPSEHQSFASGQTASVSLDGEVLGIVGRLHPKLARQLDLPKPLFLADL
;
A
#
# COMPACT_ATOMS: atom_id res chain seq x y z
N ASP A 1 5.71 -28.86 -20.10
CA ASP A 1 5.09 -28.81 -21.45
C ASP A 1 5.19 -30.16 -22.19
N LEU A 2 6.39 -30.71 -22.57
CA LEU A 2 6.48 -31.99 -23.28
C LEU A 2 5.89 -33.17 -22.52
N ILE A 3 6.05 -33.23 -21.20
CA ILE A 3 5.47 -34.27 -20.34
C ILE A 3 3.94 -34.16 -20.36
N GLU A 4 3.42 -32.96 -20.34
CA GLU A 4 1.97 -32.69 -20.39
C GLU A 4 1.39 -33.12 -21.76
N GLU A 5 2.06 -32.79 -22.86
CA GLU A 5 1.63 -33.22 -24.20
C GLU A 5 1.62 -34.74 -24.36
N ILE A 6 2.67 -35.43 -23.84
CA ILE A 6 2.69 -36.90 -23.83
C ILE A 6 1.52 -37.45 -22.99
N ALA A 7 1.30 -36.91 -21.83
CA ALA A 7 0.18 -37.31 -20.95
C ALA A 7 -1.20 -37.08 -21.61
N ARG A 8 -1.35 -35.99 -22.37
CA ARG A 8 -2.56 -35.67 -23.13
C ARG A 8 -2.82 -36.71 -24.24
N ILE A 9 -1.79 -37.08 -24.97
CA ILE A 9 -1.91 -38.10 -26.07
C ILE A 9 -2.15 -39.50 -25.49
N TYR A 10 -1.45 -39.84 -24.42
CA TYR A 10 -1.59 -41.14 -23.74
C TYR A 10 -2.97 -41.26 -23.04
N GLY A 11 -3.55 -40.16 -22.65
CA GLY A 11 -4.81 -40.05 -21.92
C GLY A 11 -4.60 -39.97 -20.40
N TYR A 12 -5.02 -38.89 -19.80
CA TYR A 12 -4.87 -38.68 -18.35
C TYR A 12 -5.51 -39.78 -17.50
N ASN A 13 -6.61 -40.40 -17.99
CA ASN A 13 -7.27 -41.49 -17.29
C ASN A 13 -6.44 -42.79 -17.24
N ASN A 14 -5.40 -42.90 -18.06
CA ASN A 14 -4.49 -44.05 -18.08
C ASN A 14 -3.30 -43.87 -17.12
N LEU A 15 -3.16 -42.68 -16.52
CA LEU A 15 -2.08 -42.40 -15.56
C LEU A 15 -2.47 -42.95 -14.18
N PRO A 16 -1.56 -43.66 -13.47
CA PRO A 16 -1.84 -44.11 -12.13
C PRO A 16 -1.94 -42.93 -11.16
N ILE A 17 -2.98 -42.92 -10.34
CA ILE A 17 -3.10 -41.96 -9.24
C ILE A 17 -2.22 -42.46 -8.07
N SER A 18 -1.14 -41.72 -7.80
CA SER A 18 -0.29 -41.95 -6.63
C SER A 18 -0.50 -40.82 -5.62
N LEU A 19 -0.79 -41.17 -4.38
CA LEU A 19 -0.78 -40.22 -3.29
C LEU A 19 0.68 -39.99 -2.87
N PRO A 20 1.17 -38.74 -2.86
CA PRO A 20 2.50 -38.46 -2.37
C PRO A 20 2.60 -38.81 -0.90
N ALA A 21 3.51 -39.71 -0.53
CA ALA A 21 3.84 -39.97 0.85
C ALA A 21 4.79 -38.87 1.34
N GLN A 22 4.25 -37.83 1.95
CA GLN A 22 5.03 -36.79 2.63
C GLN A 22 4.80 -36.85 4.13
N ALA A 23 5.87 -36.74 4.91
CA ALA A 23 5.76 -36.46 6.32
C ALA A 23 5.15 -35.04 6.47
N LEU A 24 3.96 -34.96 7.02
CA LEU A 24 3.33 -33.67 7.35
C LEU A 24 4.12 -33.04 8.51
N GLY A 25 5.07 -32.17 8.17
CA GLY A 25 5.67 -31.25 9.13
C GLY A 25 4.70 -30.11 9.35
N MET A 26 4.19 -29.95 10.57
CA MET A 26 3.49 -28.71 10.93
C MET A 26 4.53 -27.59 11.00
N ALA A 27 4.38 -26.58 10.16
CA ALA A 27 5.18 -25.37 10.30
C ALA A 27 4.81 -24.70 11.65
N SER A 28 5.81 -24.46 12.47
CA SER A 28 5.61 -23.66 13.69
C SER A 28 5.44 -22.20 13.28
N ILE A 29 4.25 -21.66 13.50
CA ILE A 29 4.01 -20.23 13.37
C ILE A 29 4.52 -19.58 14.66
N SER A 30 5.36 -18.56 14.55
CA SER A 30 5.82 -17.80 15.71
C SER A 30 4.63 -17.06 16.35
N GLU A 31 4.46 -17.18 17.65
CA GLU A 31 3.45 -16.44 18.40
C GLU A 31 3.73 -14.92 18.39
N ALA A 32 4.97 -14.53 18.09
CA ALA A 32 5.38 -13.13 17.97
C ALA A 32 4.98 -12.48 16.64
N GLU A 33 4.59 -13.27 15.63
CA GLU A 33 4.19 -12.75 14.34
C GLU A 33 2.68 -12.48 14.29
N THR A 34 2.33 -11.23 14.00
CA THR A 34 0.93 -10.89 13.69
C THR A 34 0.66 -11.17 12.22
N PRO A 35 -0.28 -12.07 11.90
CA PRO A 35 -0.63 -12.31 10.50
C PRO A 35 -1.11 -11.02 9.81
N VAL A 36 -0.59 -10.73 8.60
CA VAL A 36 -0.99 -9.57 7.80
C VAL A 36 -2.51 -9.49 7.63
N MET A 37 -3.19 -10.64 7.56
CA MET A 37 -4.65 -10.69 7.47
C MET A 37 -5.37 -10.01 8.65
N ARG A 38 -4.81 -10.02 9.86
CA ARG A 38 -5.41 -9.31 11.01
C ARG A 38 -5.35 -7.80 10.80
N LEU A 39 -4.23 -7.30 10.26
CA LEU A 39 -4.05 -5.88 9.93
C LEU A 39 -5.05 -5.46 8.84
N LYS A 40 -5.20 -6.29 7.79
CA LYS A 40 -6.19 -6.05 6.72
C LYS A 40 -7.62 -6.03 7.24
N HIS A 41 -8.01 -7.00 8.07
CA HIS A 41 -9.35 -7.03 8.66
C HIS A 41 -9.63 -5.79 9.51
N TYR A 42 -8.66 -5.35 10.30
CA TYR A 42 -8.82 -4.10 11.06
C TYR A 42 -9.08 -2.90 10.14
N LEU A 43 -8.33 -2.75 9.04
CA LEU A 43 -8.54 -1.65 8.10
C LEU A 43 -9.91 -1.73 7.43
N VAL A 44 -10.39 -2.93 7.09
CA VAL A 44 -11.74 -3.15 6.57
C VAL A 44 -12.79 -2.74 7.61
N ASP A 45 -12.61 -3.11 8.88
CA ASP A 45 -13.50 -2.71 9.98
C ASP A 45 -13.51 -1.19 10.22
N GLN A 46 -12.43 -0.48 9.80
CA GLN A 46 -12.36 0.99 9.78
C GLN A 46 -12.98 1.60 8.51
N ASP A 47 -13.72 0.82 7.71
CA ASP A 47 -14.33 1.25 6.44
C ASP A 47 -13.29 1.72 5.41
N ILE A 48 -12.16 1.01 5.33
CA ILE A 48 -11.11 1.26 4.35
C ILE A 48 -11.06 0.05 3.41
N GLN A 49 -11.19 0.29 2.11
CA GLN A 49 -11.24 -0.76 1.09
C GLN A 49 -9.84 -1.16 0.65
N GLU A 50 -9.59 -2.45 0.55
CA GLU A 50 -8.35 -2.96 -0.02
C GLU A 50 -8.33 -2.74 -1.54
N ILE A 51 -7.18 -2.30 -2.04
CA ILE A 51 -6.88 -2.28 -3.46
C ILE A 51 -5.60 -3.05 -3.73
N ILE A 52 -5.45 -3.48 -4.97
CA ILE A 52 -4.23 -4.10 -5.49
C ILE A 52 -3.85 -3.34 -6.75
N THR A 53 -2.68 -2.73 -6.73
CA THR A 53 -2.16 -1.99 -7.88
C THR A 53 -0.93 -2.70 -8.46
N TYR A 54 -0.50 -2.27 -9.65
CA TYR A 54 0.70 -2.82 -10.27
C TYR A 54 1.95 -2.43 -9.48
N SER A 55 2.91 -3.36 -9.42
CA SER A 55 4.25 -3.07 -8.91
C SER A 55 5.08 -2.19 -9.86
N PHE A 56 4.54 -1.87 -11.01
CA PHE A 56 5.13 -0.97 -12.02
C PHE A 56 4.34 0.32 -12.05
N VAL A 57 5.04 1.44 -12.06
CA VAL A 57 4.43 2.77 -11.97
C VAL A 57 4.99 3.71 -13.03
N ASP A 58 4.29 4.79 -13.24
CA ASP A 58 4.74 5.90 -14.08
C ASP A 58 5.93 6.59 -13.42
N PRO A 59 7.08 6.69 -14.11
CA PRO A 59 8.25 7.39 -13.59
C PRO A 59 7.98 8.84 -13.18
N GLU A 60 7.10 9.54 -13.91
CA GLU A 60 6.75 10.93 -13.58
C GLU A 60 5.95 11.02 -12.27
N ILE A 61 4.96 10.13 -12.09
CA ILE A 61 4.17 10.08 -10.85
C ILE A 61 5.06 9.63 -9.68
N GLN A 62 5.96 8.66 -9.89
CA GLN A 62 6.90 8.24 -8.87
C GLN A 62 7.87 9.35 -8.46
N ALA A 63 8.39 10.12 -9.42
CA ALA A 63 9.27 11.27 -9.14
C ALA A 63 8.55 12.39 -8.36
N ILE A 64 7.26 12.62 -8.67
CA ILE A 64 6.43 13.62 -7.99
C ILE A 64 6.09 13.20 -6.55
N LEU A 65 5.77 11.91 -6.35
CA LEU A 65 5.31 11.36 -5.06
C LEU A 65 6.43 10.69 -4.23
N GLY A 66 7.62 10.56 -4.77
CA GLY A 66 8.76 9.94 -4.09
C GLY A 66 9.67 10.95 -3.40
N ASP A 67 10.85 10.51 -3.04
CA ASP A 67 11.93 11.28 -2.42
C ASP A 67 12.91 11.91 -3.45
N GLY A 68 12.58 11.84 -4.73
CA GLY A 68 13.41 12.33 -5.83
C GLY A 68 14.49 11.35 -6.32
N THR A 69 14.63 10.18 -5.69
CA THR A 69 15.54 9.14 -6.18
C THR A 69 14.89 8.30 -7.26
N ALA A 70 15.69 7.85 -8.24
CA ALA A 70 15.20 7.02 -9.35
C ALA A 70 14.85 5.61 -8.88
N GLY A 71 13.79 5.05 -9.42
CA GLY A 71 13.42 3.65 -9.24
C GLY A 71 14.18 2.71 -10.18
N VAL A 72 13.95 1.40 -10.04
CA VAL A 72 14.48 0.40 -10.97
C VAL A 72 13.66 0.44 -12.25
N ARG A 73 14.32 0.77 -13.37
CA ARG A 73 13.70 0.78 -14.69
C ARG A 73 13.58 -0.63 -15.27
N LEU A 74 12.43 -0.89 -15.87
CA LEU A 74 12.21 -2.12 -16.62
C LEU A 74 12.89 -2.04 -17.99
N ALA A 75 13.54 -3.15 -18.40
CA ALA A 75 14.17 -3.24 -19.73
C ALA A 75 13.13 -3.27 -20.87
N ASN A 76 11.95 -3.83 -20.61
CA ASN A 76 10.88 -4.04 -21.58
C ASN A 76 9.50 -3.75 -20.96
N PRO A 77 9.18 -2.48 -20.64
CA PRO A 77 7.90 -2.13 -20.02
C PRO A 77 6.73 -2.41 -20.98
N ILE A 78 5.59 -2.81 -20.42
CA ILE A 78 4.36 -3.06 -21.17
C ILE A 78 3.86 -1.77 -21.83
N THR A 79 3.97 -0.66 -21.11
CA THR A 79 3.66 0.71 -21.57
C THR A 79 4.63 1.70 -20.95
N SER A 80 4.78 2.89 -21.54
CA SER A 80 5.67 3.94 -21.03
C SER A 80 5.32 4.39 -19.60
N ASN A 81 4.05 4.32 -19.23
CA ASN A 81 3.58 4.69 -17.89
C ASN A 81 3.70 3.55 -16.86
N LEU A 82 4.27 2.42 -17.21
CA LEU A 82 4.53 1.30 -16.31
C LEU A 82 6.00 0.87 -16.46
N ALA A 83 6.90 1.83 -16.37
CA ALA A 83 8.30 1.66 -16.76
C ALA A 83 9.28 1.56 -15.58
N GLU A 84 8.82 1.81 -14.36
CA GLU A 84 9.65 1.69 -13.14
C GLU A 84 9.00 0.84 -12.09
N MET A 85 9.82 0.12 -11.30
CA MET A 85 9.35 -0.56 -10.10
C MET A 85 8.98 0.47 -9.03
N ARG A 86 7.83 0.28 -8.36
CA ARG A 86 7.36 1.18 -7.31
C ARG A 86 8.30 1.17 -6.11
N ARG A 87 8.64 2.34 -5.58
CA ARG A 87 9.44 2.53 -4.38
C ARG A 87 8.58 2.79 -3.14
N SER A 88 7.32 3.12 -3.34
CA SER A 88 6.29 3.32 -2.31
C SER A 88 4.93 2.90 -2.84
N LEU A 89 3.95 2.78 -1.96
CA LEU A 89 2.56 2.50 -2.35
C LEU A 89 1.80 3.77 -2.74
N LEU A 90 2.40 4.96 -2.53
CA LEU A 90 1.76 6.24 -2.78
C LEU A 90 1.29 6.44 -4.23
N PRO A 91 2.07 6.10 -5.28
CA PRO A 91 1.63 6.25 -6.67
C PRO A 91 0.33 5.51 -6.97
N GLY A 92 0.25 4.23 -6.61
CA GLY A 92 -0.94 3.40 -6.83
C GLY A 92 -2.16 3.91 -6.07
N LEU A 93 -1.98 4.27 -4.80
CA LEU A 93 -3.06 4.83 -3.97
C LEU A 93 -3.58 6.16 -4.53
N VAL A 94 -2.71 7.07 -4.92
CA VAL A 94 -3.10 8.37 -5.48
C VAL A 94 -3.82 8.22 -6.81
N GLU A 95 -3.35 7.33 -7.68
CA GLU A 95 -4.02 7.02 -8.96
C GLU A 95 -5.42 6.43 -8.72
N ALA A 96 -5.57 5.51 -7.77
CA ALA A 96 -6.86 4.93 -7.41
C ALA A 96 -7.82 5.98 -6.81
N ILE A 97 -7.32 6.87 -5.96
CA ILE A 97 -8.11 8.02 -5.45
C ILE A 97 -8.58 8.89 -6.62
N ARG A 98 -7.67 9.30 -7.52
CA ARG A 98 -7.99 10.12 -8.69
C ARG A 98 -9.04 9.48 -9.59
N HIS A 99 -8.91 8.17 -9.83
CA HIS A 99 -9.89 7.41 -10.61
C HIS A 99 -11.31 7.48 -10.02
N ASN A 100 -11.44 7.36 -8.69
CA ASN A 100 -12.72 7.44 -7.99
C ASN A 100 -13.27 8.87 -7.93
N VAL A 101 -12.41 9.84 -7.69
CA VAL A 101 -12.79 11.28 -7.67
C VAL A 101 -13.33 11.72 -9.03
N ASN A 102 -12.71 11.29 -10.13
CA ASN A 102 -13.20 11.54 -11.49
C ASN A 102 -14.58 10.93 -11.77
N ARG A 103 -15.00 9.97 -10.95
CA ARG A 103 -16.37 9.38 -10.95
C ARG A 103 -17.27 9.99 -9.89
N GLN A 104 -16.89 11.18 -9.39
CA GLN A 104 -17.67 11.95 -8.42
C GLN A 104 -17.83 11.29 -7.05
N ALA A 105 -16.95 10.37 -6.66
CA ALA A 105 -16.94 9.82 -5.32
C ALA A 105 -16.60 10.93 -4.29
N PRO A 106 -17.51 11.29 -3.37
CA PRO A 106 -17.28 12.38 -2.44
C PRO A 106 -16.35 12.00 -1.29
N ARG A 107 -16.17 10.70 -1.07
CA ARG A 107 -15.40 10.08 0.00
C ARG A 107 -14.73 8.82 -0.54
N VAL A 108 -13.42 8.69 -0.34
CA VAL A 108 -12.66 7.50 -0.75
C VAL A 108 -11.67 7.15 0.34
N ARG A 109 -11.63 5.89 0.77
CA ARG A 109 -10.72 5.37 1.78
C ARG A 109 -10.16 4.04 1.28
N LEU A 110 -8.86 4.00 1.07
CA LEU A 110 -8.19 2.87 0.44
C LEU A 110 -6.96 2.45 1.24
N PHE A 111 -6.66 1.17 1.21
CA PHE A 111 -5.35 0.66 1.64
C PHE A 111 -4.82 -0.38 0.65
N GLU A 112 -3.52 -0.54 0.66
CA GLU A 112 -2.81 -1.58 -0.07
C GLU A 112 -1.71 -2.16 0.81
N THR A 113 -1.49 -3.47 0.70
CA THR A 113 -0.27 -4.12 1.21
C THR A 113 0.49 -4.69 0.04
N GLY A 114 1.80 -4.49 0.00
CA GLY A 114 2.59 -5.02 -1.08
C GLY A 114 4.06 -4.63 -1.01
N GLN A 115 4.86 -5.33 -1.80
CA GLN A 115 6.29 -5.08 -1.87
C GLN A 115 6.59 -3.77 -2.59
N CYS A 116 7.57 -3.04 -2.04
CA CYS A 116 8.22 -1.90 -2.67
C CYS A 116 9.67 -2.24 -2.98
N PHE A 117 10.24 -1.58 -3.97
CA PHE A 117 11.53 -1.94 -4.55
C PHE A 117 12.48 -0.75 -4.44
N ILE A 118 13.34 -0.77 -3.43
CA ILE A 118 14.24 0.35 -3.12
C ILE A 118 15.67 -0.05 -3.48
N PRO A 119 16.27 0.59 -4.51
CA PRO A 119 17.66 0.31 -4.89
C PRO A 119 18.60 0.63 -3.73
N GLN A 120 19.46 -0.32 -3.38
CA GLN A 120 20.60 -0.20 -2.48
C GLN A 120 21.90 -0.26 -3.28
N ILE A 121 23.05 -0.06 -2.65
CA ILE A 121 24.35 -0.02 -3.35
C ILE A 121 24.65 -1.35 -4.06
N ASP A 122 24.41 -2.49 -3.42
CA ASP A 122 24.74 -3.82 -3.93
C ASP A 122 23.52 -4.76 -4.02
N GLU A 123 22.35 -4.31 -3.59
CA GLU A 123 21.13 -5.14 -3.52
C GLU A 123 19.85 -4.33 -3.77
N LEU A 124 18.76 -5.04 -3.92
CA LEU A 124 17.43 -4.47 -4.03
C LEU A 124 16.64 -4.82 -2.77
N ASP A 125 16.34 -3.81 -1.95
CA ASP A 125 15.41 -3.98 -0.84
C ASP A 125 13.99 -4.20 -1.38
N GLN A 126 13.34 -5.27 -0.95
CA GLN A 126 11.99 -5.69 -1.35
C GLN A 126 11.09 -5.80 -0.11
N SER A 127 11.08 -4.75 0.69
CA SER A 127 10.26 -4.70 1.90
C SER A 127 8.76 -4.71 1.59
N GLU A 128 8.00 -5.47 2.37
CA GLU A 128 6.54 -5.36 2.39
C GLU A 128 6.14 -4.09 3.13
N ARG A 129 5.18 -3.37 2.56
CA ARG A 129 4.66 -2.12 3.09
C ARG A 129 3.15 -2.13 3.17
N ILE A 130 2.64 -1.23 4.00
CA ILE A 130 1.22 -0.91 4.07
C ILE A 130 1.02 0.56 3.76
N GLY A 131 0.20 0.83 2.75
CA GLY A 131 -0.20 2.18 2.39
C GLY A 131 -1.65 2.42 2.75
N VAL A 132 -1.96 3.59 3.27
CA VAL A 132 -3.34 4.02 3.57
C VAL A 132 -3.60 5.39 2.98
N ALA A 133 -4.76 5.56 2.35
CA ALA A 133 -5.20 6.82 1.76
C ALA A 133 -6.63 7.15 2.19
N ILE A 134 -6.85 8.36 2.73
CA ILE A 134 -8.19 8.86 3.06
C ILE A 134 -8.43 10.21 2.39
N TYR A 135 -9.57 10.32 1.69
CA TYR A 135 -9.92 11.49 0.89
C TYR A 135 -11.36 11.92 1.11
N GLY A 136 -11.58 13.22 1.15
CA GLY A 136 -12.89 13.84 1.08
C GLY A 136 -13.59 13.92 2.42
N GLN A 137 -14.83 13.43 2.53
CA GLN A 137 -15.61 13.50 3.76
C GLN A 137 -15.14 12.47 4.79
N SER A 138 -15.17 12.86 6.07
CA SER A 138 -14.76 11.98 7.16
C SER A 138 -15.77 10.89 7.47
N THR A 139 -17.06 11.19 7.30
CA THR A 139 -18.19 10.30 7.60
C THR A 139 -18.98 9.97 6.33
N PRO A 140 -19.69 8.83 6.29
CA PRO A 140 -20.64 8.53 5.23
C PRO A 140 -21.76 9.58 5.15
N LEU A 141 -22.37 9.71 3.96
CA LEU A 141 -23.40 10.71 3.64
C LEU A 141 -24.63 10.72 4.57
N HIS A 142 -24.86 9.64 5.33
CA HIS A 142 -26.03 9.51 6.21
C HIS A 142 -25.81 10.06 7.63
N PHE A 143 -24.60 10.48 7.95
CA PHE A 143 -24.30 11.07 9.25
C PHE A 143 -24.31 12.60 9.16
N SER A 144 -24.89 13.24 10.15
CA SER A 144 -25.12 14.69 10.20
C SER A 144 -23.85 15.56 10.34
N ILE A 145 -22.68 14.94 10.45
CA ILE A 145 -21.41 15.65 10.62
C ILE A 145 -20.77 15.80 9.24
N ASP A 146 -20.86 16.99 8.66
CA ASP A 146 -20.22 17.32 7.39
C ASP A 146 -18.86 17.99 7.65
N ARG A 147 -17.81 17.16 7.84
CA ARG A 147 -16.43 17.64 7.87
C ARG A 147 -15.56 16.85 6.92
N LEU A 148 -14.51 17.47 6.45
CA LEU A 148 -13.49 16.79 5.66
C LEU A 148 -12.55 15.99 6.57
N VAL A 149 -11.91 14.98 5.99
CA VAL A 149 -10.85 14.22 6.67
C VAL A 149 -9.71 15.15 7.09
N ASP A 150 -9.08 14.81 8.20
CA ASP A 150 -7.90 15.48 8.71
C ASP A 150 -6.78 14.50 9.09
N PHE A 151 -5.68 15.03 9.58
CA PHE A 151 -4.53 14.24 10.02
C PHE A 151 -4.88 13.28 11.16
N PHE A 152 -5.77 13.69 12.06
CA PHE A 152 -6.12 12.90 13.23
C PHE A 152 -7.01 11.71 12.89
N ASP A 153 -7.78 11.79 11.79
CA ASP A 153 -8.53 10.63 11.27
C ASP A 153 -7.57 9.51 10.88
N LEU A 154 -6.51 9.84 10.11
CA LEU A 154 -5.51 8.85 9.70
C LEU A 154 -4.68 8.39 10.90
N LYS A 155 -4.25 9.31 11.76
CA LYS A 155 -3.51 8.99 13.00
C LYS A 155 -4.28 8.01 13.88
N GLY A 156 -5.59 8.20 14.06
CA GLY A 156 -6.43 7.30 14.84
C GLY A 156 -6.46 5.88 14.28
N ILE A 157 -6.56 5.74 12.95
CA ILE A 157 -6.51 4.46 12.25
C ILE A 157 -5.17 3.75 12.50
N LEU A 158 -4.06 4.47 12.32
CA LEU A 158 -2.72 3.89 12.46
C LEU A 158 -2.39 3.51 13.92
N ASN A 159 -2.82 4.32 14.87
CA ASN A 159 -2.67 3.96 16.30
C ASN A 159 -3.46 2.68 16.63
N GLY A 160 -4.66 2.50 16.09
CA GLY A 160 -5.41 1.27 16.28
C GLY A 160 -4.74 0.07 15.59
N LEU A 161 -4.10 0.28 14.43
CA LEU A 161 -3.37 -0.75 13.71
C LEU A 161 -2.17 -1.27 14.54
N SER A 162 -1.42 -0.38 15.20
CA SER A 162 -0.29 -0.77 16.05
C SER A 162 -0.71 -1.61 17.25
N MET A 163 -1.88 -1.33 17.83
CA MET A 163 -2.40 -2.09 18.97
C MET A 163 -2.69 -3.56 18.63
N ILE A 164 -3.02 -3.86 17.38
CA ILE A 164 -3.25 -5.25 16.93
C ILE A 164 -1.96 -6.05 16.90
N ASN A 165 -0.85 -5.39 16.65
CA ASN A 165 0.48 -6.00 16.55
C ASN A 165 1.18 -6.22 17.91
N GLY A 166 0.44 -6.21 19.01
CA GLY A 166 1.03 -6.46 20.34
C GLY A 166 1.24 -5.22 21.19
N GLY A 167 0.78 -4.05 20.76
CA GLY A 167 0.58 -2.91 21.63
C GLY A 167 1.73 -1.93 21.78
N GLY A 168 2.64 -1.85 20.84
CA GLY A 168 3.63 -0.77 20.82
C GLY A 168 2.96 0.59 20.55
N GLU A 169 3.35 1.62 21.30
CA GLU A 169 2.89 2.99 21.03
C GLU A 169 3.65 3.58 19.84
N LEU A 170 2.89 4.08 18.84
CA LEU A 170 3.50 4.79 17.73
C LEU A 170 4.04 6.15 18.19
N ILE A 171 5.31 6.38 17.92
CA ILE A 171 5.95 7.67 18.16
C ILE A 171 5.86 8.50 16.89
N TRP A 172 5.31 9.69 17.02
CA TRP A 172 5.06 10.64 15.94
C TRP A 172 6.03 11.81 16.03
N SER A 173 6.88 11.98 15.03
CA SER A 173 7.85 13.07 14.97
C SER A 173 7.59 13.95 13.76
N PRO A 174 7.63 15.30 13.89
CA PRO A 174 7.54 16.18 12.76
C PRO A 174 8.59 15.81 11.69
N SER A 175 8.17 15.80 10.43
CA SER A 175 9.04 15.45 9.31
C SER A 175 8.71 16.31 8.10
N GLU A 176 9.61 16.34 7.12
CA GLU A 176 9.42 17.02 5.84
C GLU A 176 9.56 16.01 4.71
N HIS A 177 8.67 16.11 3.73
CA HIS A 177 8.72 15.29 2.53
C HIS A 177 8.14 16.06 1.35
N GLN A 178 8.77 15.99 0.17
CA GLN A 178 8.36 16.81 -0.98
C GLN A 178 6.90 16.59 -1.44
N SER A 179 6.36 15.40 -1.23
CA SER A 179 4.98 15.06 -1.60
C SER A 179 3.95 15.57 -0.61
N PHE A 180 4.36 15.98 0.58
CA PHE A 180 3.45 16.35 1.65
C PHE A 180 3.54 17.83 2.00
N ALA A 181 2.49 18.34 2.60
CA ALA A 181 2.41 19.72 3.05
C ALA A 181 3.31 19.94 4.27
N SER A 182 4.15 20.96 4.22
CA SER A 182 4.98 21.38 5.35
C SER A 182 4.12 21.65 6.59
N GLY A 183 4.58 21.19 7.75
CA GLY A 183 3.84 21.28 9.02
C GLY A 183 2.64 20.31 9.14
N GLN A 184 2.36 19.49 8.13
CA GLN A 184 1.32 18.47 8.15
C GLN A 184 1.87 17.07 7.75
N THR A 185 3.11 16.83 8.12
CA THR A 185 3.87 15.61 7.81
C THR A 185 4.53 15.11 9.08
N ALA A 186 4.51 13.81 9.30
CA ALA A 186 5.16 13.15 10.42
C ALA A 186 5.84 11.86 9.97
N SER A 187 7.00 11.56 10.52
CA SER A 187 7.55 10.21 10.55
C SER A 187 6.90 9.43 11.68
N VAL A 188 6.71 8.15 11.44
CA VAL A 188 6.11 7.23 12.41
C VAL A 188 7.12 6.16 12.75
N SER A 189 7.36 5.92 14.03
CA SER A 189 8.25 4.87 14.51
C SER A 189 7.58 4.02 15.59
N LEU A 190 8.03 2.77 15.70
CA LEU A 190 7.61 1.79 16.68
C LEU A 190 8.87 1.15 17.25
N ASP A 191 8.99 1.08 18.58
CA ASP A 191 10.11 0.46 19.29
C ASP A 191 11.50 0.98 18.85
N GLY A 192 11.56 2.23 18.40
CA GLY A 192 12.79 2.89 17.95
C GLY A 192 13.10 2.72 16.46
N GLU A 193 12.35 1.90 15.74
CA GLU A 193 12.46 1.74 14.28
C GLU A 193 11.49 2.65 13.53
N VAL A 194 11.96 3.32 12.48
CA VAL A 194 11.11 4.15 11.62
C VAL A 194 10.34 3.25 10.68
N LEU A 195 9.02 3.24 10.83
CA LEU A 195 8.13 2.48 9.95
C LEU A 195 7.91 3.20 8.63
N GLY A 196 7.76 4.53 8.64
CA GLY A 196 7.52 5.29 7.42
C GLY A 196 7.02 6.70 7.69
N ILE A 197 6.22 7.21 6.74
CA ILE A 197 5.82 8.61 6.69
C ILE A 197 4.31 8.75 6.50
N VAL A 198 3.76 9.78 7.14
CA VAL A 198 2.33 10.11 7.09
C VAL A 198 2.17 11.61 6.87
N GLY A 199 1.25 12.01 6.03
CA GLY A 199 1.01 13.43 5.82
C GLY A 199 -0.15 13.76 4.89
N ARG A 200 -0.43 15.05 4.79
CA ARG A 200 -1.36 15.58 3.80
C ARG A 200 -0.63 15.76 2.47
N LEU A 201 -1.22 15.28 1.38
CA LEU A 201 -0.70 15.55 0.05
C LEU A 201 -0.49 17.05 -0.17
N HIS A 202 0.66 17.42 -0.71
CA HIS A 202 1.03 18.83 -0.93
C HIS A 202 -0.02 19.53 -1.82
N PRO A 203 -0.52 20.72 -1.45
CA PRO A 203 -1.61 21.39 -2.18
C PRO A 203 -1.31 21.67 -3.65
N LYS A 204 -0.04 21.86 -4.03
CA LYS A 204 0.35 22.01 -5.44
C LYS A 204 0.14 20.69 -6.20
N LEU A 205 0.55 19.56 -5.62
CA LEU A 205 0.37 18.25 -6.21
C LEU A 205 -1.11 17.88 -6.28
N ALA A 206 -1.88 18.15 -5.23
CA ALA A 206 -3.33 17.94 -5.23
C ALA A 206 -4.00 18.67 -6.40
N ARG A 207 -3.59 19.92 -6.70
CA ARG A 207 -4.10 20.68 -7.86
C ARG A 207 -3.66 20.07 -9.20
N GLN A 208 -2.42 19.63 -9.33
CA GLN A 208 -1.91 18.97 -10.55
C GLN A 208 -2.63 17.65 -10.85
N LEU A 209 -3.12 16.99 -9.80
CA LEU A 209 -3.79 15.71 -9.87
C LEU A 209 -5.33 15.83 -9.86
N ASP A 210 -5.86 17.06 -9.95
CA ASP A 210 -7.30 17.37 -9.92
C ASP A 210 -8.03 16.81 -8.68
N LEU A 211 -7.39 16.93 -7.52
CA LEU A 211 -7.93 16.51 -6.22
C LEU A 211 -8.39 17.74 -5.41
N PRO A 212 -9.68 18.15 -5.49
CA PRO A 212 -10.15 19.39 -4.89
C PRO A 212 -10.31 19.33 -3.36
N LYS A 213 -10.34 18.13 -2.77
CA LYS A 213 -10.48 17.95 -1.31
C LYS A 213 -9.18 17.44 -0.69
N PRO A 214 -9.02 17.54 0.64
CA PRO A 214 -7.83 17.01 1.32
C PRO A 214 -7.66 15.51 1.09
N LEU A 215 -6.41 15.11 0.84
CA LEU A 215 -5.96 13.73 0.78
C LEU A 215 -4.86 13.55 1.82
N PHE A 216 -5.06 12.61 2.74
CA PHE A 216 -4.05 12.18 3.69
C PHE A 216 -3.58 10.77 3.35
N LEU A 217 -2.28 10.57 3.45
CA LEU A 217 -1.58 9.37 3.00
C LEU A 217 -0.64 8.88 4.09
N ALA A 218 -0.50 7.57 4.17
CA ALA A 218 0.53 6.88 4.94
C ALA A 218 1.24 5.87 4.04
N ASP A 219 2.54 5.72 4.20
CA ASP A 219 3.38 4.68 3.61
C ASP A 219 4.31 4.15 4.70
N LEU A 220 4.06 2.93 5.20
CA LEU A 220 4.66 2.33 6.39
C LEU A 220 5.29 0.98 6.08
#